data_65d6482889127cd7cb0a76b970179c55
#
_entry.id   65d6482889127cd7cb0a76b970179c55
#
_cell.length_a   1.000
_cell.length_b   1.000
_cell.length_c   1.000
_cell.angle_alpha   90.00
_cell.angle_beta   90.00
_cell.angle_gamma   90.00
#
_symmetry.space_group_name_H-M   'P 1'
#
loop_
_entity.id
_entity.type
_entity.pdbx_description
1 polymer ?
#
loop_
_entity_poly.entity_id
_entity_poly.type
_entity_poly.pdbx_seq_one_letter_code
_entity_poly.pdbx_strand_id
1 'polypeptide(L)'
;MLIGDKPLYYNGNHIEVEQNDNIYQDVHNKLKVAFDNLDEFLFMYDDIFLLKPYEIAYYSDIKFTCRIKRTGGGRKEVMQRTLDVVGKDALNYELHYPMYFKKFDLPDDPICPKTIMGNIVGNPTQVKDCKHNAQLVNEKFLQGMPCFSTYSEDERFKTILEKLYPKPSQYEI
;
A
#
# COMPACT_ATOMS: atom_id res chain seq x y z
N MET A 1 -5.78 -5.37 -13.65
CA MET A 1 -4.57 -4.93 -14.36
C MET A 1 -3.41 -4.87 -13.38
N LEU A 2 -2.24 -5.34 -13.76
CA LEU A 2 -0.99 -5.25 -12.99
C LEU A 2 -0.10 -4.18 -13.61
N ILE A 3 0.57 -3.37 -12.80
CA ILE A 3 1.53 -2.35 -13.25
C ILE A 3 2.86 -2.60 -12.53
N GLY A 4 3.93 -2.80 -13.29
CA GLY A 4 5.26 -3.14 -12.79
C GLY A 4 5.74 -4.47 -13.36
N ASP A 5 6.51 -5.24 -12.57
CA ASP A 5 6.99 -6.55 -13.00
C ASP A 5 5.85 -7.55 -13.10
N LYS A 6 5.91 -8.39 -14.12
CA LYS A 6 4.91 -9.44 -14.33
C LYS A 6 5.37 -10.77 -13.75
N PRO A 7 4.71 -11.28 -12.69
CA PRO A 7 4.97 -12.64 -12.23
C PRO A 7 4.66 -13.68 -13.33
N LEU A 8 5.45 -14.73 -13.39
CA LEU A 8 5.32 -15.78 -14.42
C LEU A 8 3.94 -16.45 -14.45
N TYR A 9 3.31 -16.53 -13.29
CA TYR A 9 1.97 -17.14 -13.12
C TYR A 9 0.80 -16.18 -13.44
N TYR A 10 1.05 -14.89 -13.74
CA TYR A 10 -0.01 -13.92 -13.97
C TYR A 10 -0.36 -13.83 -15.45
N ASN A 11 -1.64 -14.02 -15.78
CA ASN A 11 -2.16 -13.97 -17.15
C ASN A 11 -3.18 -12.84 -17.43
N GLY A 12 -3.34 -11.90 -16.48
CA GLY A 12 -4.20 -10.74 -16.67
C GLY A 12 -3.56 -9.59 -17.45
N ASN A 13 -4.28 -8.49 -17.57
CA ASN A 13 -3.76 -7.29 -18.21
C ASN A 13 -2.57 -6.73 -17.42
N HIS A 14 -1.50 -6.39 -18.12
CA HIS A 14 -0.24 -5.94 -17.57
C HIS A 14 0.32 -4.74 -18.33
N ILE A 15 0.88 -3.78 -17.59
CA ILE A 15 1.71 -2.70 -18.11
C ILE A 15 3.07 -2.80 -17.40
N GLU A 16 4.10 -3.07 -18.18
CA GLU A 16 5.47 -3.14 -17.69
C GLU A 16 5.97 -1.75 -17.31
N VAL A 17 6.62 -1.64 -16.15
CA VAL A 17 7.31 -0.45 -15.69
C VAL A 17 8.67 -0.88 -15.15
N GLU A 18 9.73 -0.34 -15.71
CA GLU A 18 11.09 -0.64 -15.28
C GLU A 18 11.27 -0.38 -13.79
N GLN A 19 11.79 -1.36 -13.07
CA GLN A 19 12.02 -1.28 -11.64
C GLN A 19 13.11 -0.27 -11.32
N ASN A 20 12.91 0.52 -10.28
CA ASN A 20 13.88 1.48 -9.78
C ASN A 20 14.44 1.03 -8.41
N ASP A 21 15.75 1.10 -8.21
CA ASP A 21 16.41 0.74 -6.95
C ASP A 21 15.93 1.61 -5.77
N ASN A 22 15.50 2.83 -6.04
CA ASN A 22 14.84 3.67 -5.05
C ASN A 22 13.35 3.32 -4.98
N ILE A 23 12.93 2.62 -3.94
CA ILE A 23 11.55 2.18 -3.73
C ILE A 23 10.51 3.32 -3.84
N TYR A 24 10.85 4.54 -3.45
CA TYR A 24 9.91 5.67 -3.54
C TYR A 24 9.76 6.14 -4.99
N GLN A 25 10.86 6.13 -5.74
CA GLN A 25 10.84 6.44 -7.16
C GLN A 25 10.12 5.35 -7.94
N ASP A 26 10.34 4.09 -7.59
CA ASP A 26 9.66 2.96 -8.20
C ASP A 26 8.13 3.05 -8.06
N VAL A 27 7.65 3.23 -6.84
CA VAL A 27 6.22 3.43 -6.56
C VAL A 27 5.67 4.66 -7.30
N HIS A 28 6.44 5.74 -7.35
CA HIS A 28 6.06 6.97 -8.03
C HIS A 28 5.92 6.78 -9.54
N ASN A 29 6.86 6.08 -10.19
CA ASN A 29 6.82 5.77 -11.61
C ASN A 29 5.61 4.90 -11.96
N LYS A 30 5.36 3.85 -11.17
CA LYS A 30 4.19 2.97 -11.32
C LYS A 30 2.87 3.75 -11.14
N LEU A 31 2.84 4.70 -10.22
CA LEU A 31 1.67 5.54 -9.98
C LEU A 31 1.40 6.51 -11.14
N LYS A 32 2.45 7.10 -11.75
CA LYS A 32 2.32 7.91 -12.98
C LYS A 32 1.64 7.09 -14.08
N VAL A 33 2.13 5.89 -14.34
CA VAL A 33 1.55 4.99 -15.35
C VAL A 33 0.10 4.63 -15.00
N ALA A 34 -0.21 4.40 -13.73
CA ALA A 34 -1.57 4.13 -13.30
C ALA A 34 -2.51 5.31 -13.60
N PHE A 35 -2.09 6.53 -13.30
CA PHE A 35 -2.88 7.74 -13.57
C PHE A 35 -3.02 8.07 -15.06
N ASP A 36 -2.08 7.67 -15.89
CA ASP A 36 -2.17 7.82 -17.34
C ASP A 36 -3.20 6.87 -17.97
N ASN A 37 -3.48 5.75 -17.31
CA ASN A 37 -4.34 4.69 -17.84
C ASN A 37 -5.67 4.52 -17.11
N LEU A 38 -5.82 5.06 -15.89
CA LEU A 38 -6.97 4.84 -15.02
C LEU A 38 -7.39 6.14 -14.32
N ASP A 39 -8.68 6.41 -14.28
CA ASP A 39 -9.23 7.53 -13.51
C ASP A 39 -9.33 7.18 -12.01
N GLU A 40 -9.55 5.91 -11.72
CA GLU A 40 -9.67 5.40 -10.35
C GLU A 40 -9.24 3.93 -10.25
N PHE A 41 -8.66 3.54 -9.13
CA PHE A 41 -8.19 2.16 -8.87
C PHE A 41 -7.98 1.88 -7.38
N LEU A 42 -7.88 0.61 -7.03
CA LEU A 42 -7.44 0.19 -5.70
C LEU A 42 -5.91 0.11 -5.67
N PHE A 43 -5.29 1.01 -4.92
CA PHE A 43 -3.85 0.98 -4.68
C PHE A 43 -3.52 0.06 -3.50
N MET A 44 -2.61 -0.87 -3.73
CA MET A 44 -2.20 -1.87 -2.75
C MET A 44 -0.71 -2.19 -2.91
N TYR A 45 0.01 -2.36 -1.83
CA TYR A 45 1.36 -2.92 -1.86
C TYR A 45 1.30 -4.44 -2.05
N ASP A 46 2.35 -5.03 -2.60
CA ASP A 46 2.47 -6.46 -2.90
C ASP A 46 2.49 -7.37 -1.66
N ASP A 47 2.83 -6.80 -0.50
CA ASP A 47 2.87 -7.49 0.79
C ASP A 47 1.53 -7.47 1.56
N ILE A 48 0.43 -7.04 0.93
CA ILE A 48 -0.89 -6.92 1.55
C ILE A 48 -1.81 -8.05 1.08
N PHE A 49 -2.38 -8.80 2.03
CA PHE A 49 -3.32 -9.89 1.81
C PHE A 49 -4.71 -9.51 2.30
N LEU A 50 -5.72 -9.59 1.41
CA LEU A 50 -7.11 -9.27 1.73
C LEU A 50 -7.80 -10.47 2.36
N LEU A 51 -8.36 -10.32 3.54
CA LEU A 51 -9.06 -11.39 4.27
C LEU A 51 -10.58 -11.25 4.23
N LYS A 52 -11.07 -10.04 3.93
CA LYS A 52 -12.50 -9.70 3.89
C LYS A 52 -12.76 -8.67 2.81
N PRO A 53 -14.02 -8.48 2.39
CA PRO A 53 -14.44 -7.32 1.62
C PRO A 53 -14.00 -6.03 2.32
N TYR A 54 -13.54 -5.08 1.55
CA TYR A 54 -12.71 -4.01 2.00
C TYR A 54 -13.45 -2.66 2.06
N GLU A 55 -13.32 -1.93 3.17
CA GLU A 55 -13.75 -0.54 3.33
C GLU A 55 -12.56 0.41 3.28
N ILE A 56 -12.74 1.54 2.63
CA ILE A 56 -11.69 2.42 2.11
C ILE A 56 -11.30 3.50 3.14
N ALA A 57 -10.04 3.87 3.16
CA ALA A 57 -9.45 5.01 3.85
C ALA A 57 -9.36 4.90 5.38
N TYR A 58 -8.31 4.28 5.83
CA TYR A 58 -7.90 4.21 7.22
C TYR A 58 -6.70 5.10 7.51
N TYR A 59 -6.61 5.63 8.72
CA TYR A 59 -5.45 6.39 9.18
C TYR A 59 -4.97 5.91 10.54
N SER A 60 -3.69 6.18 10.89
CA SER A 60 -3.19 5.97 12.23
C SER A 60 -3.50 7.18 13.13
N ASP A 61 -3.47 6.97 14.44
CA ASP A 61 -3.54 8.04 15.46
C ASP A 61 -2.29 8.94 15.46
N ILE A 62 -1.25 8.57 14.72
CA ILE A 62 -0.01 9.34 14.61
C ILE A 62 -0.17 10.38 13.52
N LYS A 63 -0.07 11.65 13.88
CA LYS A 63 0.03 12.74 12.90
C LYS A 63 1.26 12.56 12.03
N PHE A 64 1.15 12.85 10.74
CA PHE A 64 2.22 12.69 9.77
C PHE A 64 3.47 13.50 10.15
N THR A 65 3.29 14.72 10.65
CA THR A 65 4.35 15.59 11.17
C THR A 65 5.18 14.93 12.29
N CYS A 66 4.55 14.20 13.19
CA CYS A 66 5.24 13.49 14.27
C CYS A 66 6.08 12.33 13.73
N ARG A 67 5.62 11.69 12.66
CA ARG A 67 6.35 10.60 12.01
C ARG A 67 7.61 11.10 11.31
N ILE A 68 7.55 12.24 10.63
CA ILE A 68 8.72 12.86 9.97
C ILE A 68 9.88 13.08 10.97
N LYS A 69 9.57 13.53 12.17
CA LYS A 69 10.58 13.76 13.22
C LYS A 69 11.32 12.50 13.66
N ARG A 70 10.73 11.33 13.46
CA ARG A 70 11.27 10.01 13.84
C ARG A 70 11.96 9.28 12.70
N THR A 71 11.99 9.86 11.52
CA THR A 71 12.50 9.23 10.30
C THR A 71 13.73 9.98 9.81
N GLY A 72 14.73 9.26 9.30
CA GLY A 72 15.94 9.82 8.71
C GLY A 72 16.06 9.51 7.21
N GLY A 73 17.08 10.10 6.57
CA GLY A 73 17.45 9.82 5.18
C GLY A 73 16.37 10.13 4.15
N GLY A 74 16.42 9.46 3.01
CA GLY A 74 15.52 9.69 1.86
C GLY A 74 14.04 9.59 2.19
N ARG A 75 13.68 8.73 3.15
CA ARG A 75 12.28 8.66 3.62
C ARG A 75 11.80 9.97 4.26
N LYS A 76 12.68 10.65 4.99
CA LYS A 76 12.35 11.95 5.60
C LYS A 76 12.04 13.00 4.53
N GLU A 77 12.81 13.03 3.46
CA GLU A 77 12.60 13.97 2.34
C GLU A 77 11.28 13.73 1.63
N VAL A 78 10.96 12.47 1.31
CA VAL A 78 9.68 12.08 0.71
C VAL A 78 8.51 12.49 1.60
N MET A 79 8.62 12.24 2.91
CA MET A 79 7.59 12.62 3.87
C MET A 79 7.47 14.15 3.99
N GLN A 80 8.57 14.89 3.92
CA GLN A 80 8.55 16.35 3.95
C GLN A 80 7.86 16.92 2.71
N ARG A 81 8.22 16.46 1.51
CA ARG A 81 7.54 16.84 0.26
C ARG A 81 6.03 16.56 0.31
N THR A 82 5.66 15.40 0.88
CA THR A 82 4.24 15.07 1.09
C THR A 82 3.55 16.09 1.98
N LEU A 83 4.19 16.48 3.09
CA LEU A 83 3.66 17.46 4.02
C LEU A 83 3.53 18.86 3.37
N ASP A 84 4.46 19.22 2.49
CA ASP A 84 4.41 20.49 1.75
C ASP A 84 3.18 20.56 0.82
N VAL A 85 2.69 19.41 0.33
CA VAL A 85 1.47 19.30 -0.49
C VAL A 85 0.19 19.31 0.36
N VAL A 86 0.13 18.52 1.44
CA VAL A 86 -1.12 18.31 2.19
C VAL A 86 -1.27 19.18 3.45
N GLY A 87 -0.19 19.89 3.85
CA GLY A 87 -0.21 20.79 5.00
C GLY A 87 0.29 20.14 6.31
N LYS A 88 0.48 21.00 7.32
CA LYS A 88 1.19 20.66 8.56
C LYS A 88 0.46 19.69 9.49
N ASP A 89 -0.84 19.61 9.43
CA ASP A 89 -1.69 18.78 10.30
C ASP A 89 -2.17 17.50 9.62
N ALA A 90 -1.49 17.08 8.55
CA ALA A 90 -1.85 15.90 7.79
C ALA A 90 -1.92 14.62 8.64
N LEU A 91 -2.97 13.84 8.42
CA LEU A 91 -3.11 12.50 8.98
C LEU A 91 -2.21 11.54 8.22
N ASN A 92 -1.73 10.51 8.90
CA ASN A 92 -0.92 9.46 8.28
C ASN A 92 -1.81 8.35 7.70
N TYR A 93 -1.76 8.18 6.39
CA TYR A 93 -2.43 7.10 5.66
C TYR A 93 -1.47 6.03 5.12
N GLU A 94 -0.18 6.09 5.46
CA GLU A 94 0.83 5.09 5.07
C GLU A 94 0.72 3.81 5.91
N LEU A 95 -0.49 3.28 6.02
CA LEU A 95 -0.79 1.99 6.63
C LEU A 95 -0.75 0.88 5.58
N HIS A 96 -0.52 -0.36 6.02
CA HIS A 96 -0.54 -1.53 5.14
C HIS A 96 -1.99 -2.00 4.89
N TYR A 97 -2.82 -1.04 4.46
CA TYR A 97 -4.17 -1.26 3.96
C TYR A 97 -4.23 -0.87 2.49
N PRO A 98 -5.04 -1.53 1.68
CA PRO A 98 -5.38 -1.03 0.36
C PRO A 98 -6.09 0.32 0.47
N MET A 99 -5.98 1.16 -0.54
CA MET A 99 -6.67 2.45 -0.58
C MET A 99 -7.22 2.71 -1.98
N TYR A 100 -8.44 3.21 -2.03
CA TYR A 100 -9.03 3.65 -3.29
C TYR A 100 -8.41 4.98 -3.72
N PHE A 101 -7.87 5.01 -4.92
CA PHE A 101 -7.26 6.18 -5.53
C PHE A 101 -8.15 6.74 -6.63
N LYS A 102 -8.31 8.05 -6.60
CA LYS A 102 -8.74 8.86 -7.73
C LYS A 102 -7.56 9.65 -8.25
N LYS A 103 -7.56 9.95 -9.54
CA LYS A 103 -6.52 10.76 -10.15
C LYS A 103 -6.42 12.11 -9.45
N PHE A 104 -5.19 12.51 -9.13
CA PHE A 104 -4.83 13.83 -8.61
C PHE A 104 -3.54 14.29 -9.27
N ASP A 105 -3.23 15.58 -9.14
CA ASP A 105 -1.99 16.14 -9.70
C ASP A 105 -0.78 15.60 -8.93
N LEU A 106 -0.12 14.61 -9.54
CA LEU A 106 1.04 13.97 -8.96
C LEU A 106 2.26 14.90 -9.12
N PRO A 107 2.94 15.29 -8.04
CA PRO A 107 4.18 16.07 -8.13
C PRO A 107 5.27 15.34 -8.92
N ASP A 108 6.27 16.05 -9.43
CA ASP A 108 7.37 15.44 -10.18
C ASP A 108 8.25 14.52 -9.33
N ASP A 109 8.46 14.89 -8.08
CA ASP A 109 9.27 14.13 -7.12
C ASP A 109 8.44 13.11 -6.32
N PRO A 110 9.06 12.01 -5.86
CA PRO A 110 8.40 11.00 -5.03
C PRO A 110 7.80 11.56 -3.74
N ILE A 111 6.60 11.10 -3.44
CA ILE A 111 5.79 11.46 -2.27
C ILE A 111 5.24 10.21 -1.59
N CYS A 112 4.57 10.36 -0.46
CA CYS A 112 3.75 9.32 0.17
C CYS A 112 2.32 9.37 -0.41
N PRO A 113 1.99 8.58 -1.42
CA PRO A 113 0.78 8.78 -2.21
C PRO A 113 -0.51 8.51 -1.41
N LYS A 114 -0.51 7.51 -0.54
CA LYS A 114 -1.66 7.25 0.33
C LYS A 114 -1.96 8.40 1.28
N THR A 115 -0.92 9.04 1.80
CA THR A 115 -1.09 10.20 2.68
C THR A 115 -1.69 11.38 1.92
N ILE A 116 -1.26 11.63 0.68
CA ILE A 116 -1.88 12.67 -0.15
C ILE A 116 -3.34 12.33 -0.43
N MET A 117 -3.61 11.16 -0.97
CA MET A 117 -4.97 10.75 -1.32
C MET A 117 -5.92 10.80 -0.11
N GLY A 118 -5.50 10.25 1.03
CA GLY A 118 -6.32 10.23 2.24
C GLY A 118 -6.65 11.62 2.79
N ASN A 119 -5.72 12.57 2.70
CA ASN A 119 -5.96 13.96 3.13
C ASN A 119 -6.78 14.77 2.11
N ILE A 120 -6.77 14.42 0.81
CA ILE A 120 -7.59 15.05 -0.22
C ILE A 120 -9.02 14.54 -0.18
N VAL A 121 -9.21 13.22 -0.14
CA VAL A 121 -10.53 12.59 -0.27
C VAL A 121 -11.25 12.46 1.07
N GLY A 122 -10.50 12.32 2.14
CA GLY A 122 -10.92 12.31 3.54
C GLY A 122 -12.11 11.42 3.90
N ASN A 123 -11.84 10.22 4.40
CA ASN A 123 -12.79 9.47 5.23
C ASN A 123 -12.01 8.89 6.42
N PRO A 124 -11.71 9.71 7.42
CA PRO A 124 -10.80 9.32 8.49
C PRO A 124 -11.45 8.31 9.43
N THR A 125 -11.07 7.06 9.29
CA THR A 125 -11.35 6.02 10.28
C THR A 125 -10.04 5.58 10.91
N GLN A 126 -9.89 5.80 12.21
CA GLN A 126 -8.70 5.41 12.94
C GLN A 126 -8.60 3.90 13.06
N VAL A 127 -7.48 3.33 12.65
CA VAL A 127 -7.19 1.90 12.76
C VAL A 127 -5.73 1.66 13.14
N LYS A 128 -5.46 0.49 13.68
CA LYS A 128 -4.09 0.00 13.83
C LYS A 128 -3.59 -0.49 12.48
N ASP A 129 -2.30 -0.26 12.21
CA ASP A 129 -1.66 -0.83 11.03
C ASP A 129 -1.79 -2.36 11.03
N CYS A 130 -2.04 -2.94 9.86
CA CYS A 130 -2.15 -4.39 9.70
C CYS A 130 -0.80 -5.06 9.39
N LYS A 131 0.30 -4.33 9.42
CA LYS A 131 1.65 -4.92 9.29
C LYS A 131 2.06 -5.62 10.58
N HIS A 132 2.30 -6.90 10.48
CA HIS A 132 2.66 -7.75 11.62
C HIS A 132 3.91 -8.57 11.35
N ASN A 133 4.65 -8.87 12.40
CA ASN A 133 5.70 -9.87 12.33
C ASN A 133 5.04 -11.26 12.19
N ALA A 134 5.48 -12.06 11.23
CA ALA A 134 4.99 -13.41 10.97
C ALA A 134 4.95 -14.31 12.23
N GLN A 135 5.82 -14.08 13.22
CA GLN A 135 5.82 -14.82 14.48
C GLN A 135 4.56 -14.63 15.33
N LEU A 136 3.83 -13.54 15.13
CA LEU A 136 2.61 -13.21 15.88
C LEU A 136 1.33 -13.60 15.14
N VAL A 137 1.46 -14.01 13.88
CA VAL A 137 0.31 -14.31 13.02
C VAL A 137 -0.11 -15.76 13.21
N ASN A 138 -1.37 -15.95 13.59
CA ASN A 138 -2.02 -17.26 13.63
C ASN A 138 -3.46 -17.14 13.10
N GLU A 139 -4.10 -18.27 12.82
CA GLU A 139 -5.45 -18.29 12.23
C GLU A 139 -6.47 -17.48 13.05
N LYS A 140 -6.43 -17.58 14.37
CA LYS A 140 -7.35 -16.85 15.26
C LYS A 140 -7.14 -15.34 15.18
N PHE A 141 -5.89 -14.89 15.04
CA PHE A 141 -5.55 -13.49 14.88
C PHE A 141 -6.08 -12.95 13.55
N LEU A 142 -5.92 -13.72 12.45
CA LEU A 142 -6.37 -13.32 11.13
C LEU A 142 -7.89 -13.26 10.98
N GLN A 143 -8.65 -14.09 11.71
CA GLN A 143 -10.13 -14.08 11.66
C GLN A 143 -10.76 -12.73 11.99
N GLY A 144 -10.10 -11.91 12.81
CA GLY A 144 -10.56 -10.57 13.20
C GLY A 144 -10.19 -9.45 12.25
N MET A 145 -9.25 -9.68 11.30
CA MET A 145 -8.67 -8.62 10.47
C MET A 145 -9.27 -8.55 9.08
N PRO A 146 -9.43 -7.35 8.50
CA PRO A 146 -9.86 -7.19 7.10
C PRO A 146 -8.74 -7.53 6.11
N CYS A 147 -7.51 -7.24 6.47
CA CYS A 147 -6.31 -7.55 5.69
C CYS A 147 -5.11 -7.71 6.64
N PHE A 148 -4.01 -8.20 6.13
CA PHE A 148 -2.74 -8.16 6.85
C PHE A 148 -1.57 -8.02 5.88
N SER A 149 -0.44 -7.54 6.41
CA SER A 149 0.84 -7.41 5.70
C SER A 149 1.95 -7.96 6.56
N THR A 150 2.95 -8.58 5.94
CA THR A 150 4.08 -9.19 6.63
C THR A 150 5.37 -9.11 5.83
N TYR A 151 6.49 -9.28 6.52
CA TYR A 151 7.79 -9.53 5.90
C TYR A 151 7.85 -11.00 5.46
N SER A 152 8.01 -11.27 4.20
CA SER A 152 7.47 -12.39 3.44
C SER A 152 8.21 -13.74 3.45
N GLU A 153 9.33 -13.93 4.11
CA GLU A 153 10.14 -15.15 3.92
C GLU A 153 9.92 -16.27 4.96
N ASP A 154 8.84 -16.21 5.74
CA ASP A 154 8.58 -17.22 6.77
C ASP A 154 7.70 -18.35 6.22
N GLU A 155 8.24 -19.57 6.20
CA GLU A 155 7.55 -20.80 5.74
C GLU A 155 6.20 -21.06 6.45
N ARG A 156 6.06 -20.63 7.71
CA ARG A 156 4.79 -20.71 8.44
C ARG A 156 3.70 -19.88 7.75
N PHE A 157 4.12 -18.81 7.09
CA PHE A 157 3.26 -17.90 6.38
C PHE A 157 2.69 -18.53 5.13
N LYS A 158 3.51 -19.27 4.40
CA LYS A 158 3.10 -20.04 3.23
C LYS A 158 1.96 -21.00 3.59
N THR A 159 2.11 -21.76 4.66
CA THR A 159 1.07 -22.68 5.14
C THR A 159 -0.26 -21.97 5.46
N ILE A 160 -0.20 -20.76 6.04
CA ILE A 160 -1.38 -19.97 6.33
C ILE A 160 -2.02 -19.47 5.03
N LEU A 161 -1.22 -18.97 4.09
CA LEU A 161 -1.72 -18.50 2.80
C LEU A 161 -2.35 -19.62 1.97
N GLU A 162 -1.75 -20.80 1.92
CA GLU A 162 -2.29 -21.97 1.23
C GLU A 162 -3.66 -22.40 1.79
N LYS A 163 -3.88 -22.23 3.09
CA LYS A 163 -5.20 -22.48 3.70
C LYS A 163 -6.23 -21.39 3.40
N LEU A 164 -5.82 -20.13 3.35
CA LEU A 164 -6.70 -18.99 3.09
C LEU A 164 -7.07 -18.90 1.61
N TYR A 165 -6.12 -19.26 0.74
CA TYR A 165 -6.27 -19.19 -0.72
C TYR A 165 -5.97 -20.56 -1.35
N PRO A 166 -6.84 -21.57 -1.12
CA PRO A 166 -6.56 -22.95 -1.55
C PRO A 166 -6.70 -23.17 -3.06
N LYS A 167 -7.16 -22.18 -3.79
CA LYS A 167 -7.31 -22.22 -5.25
C LYS A 167 -6.68 -20.98 -5.85
N PRO A 168 -6.00 -21.13 -7.00
CA PRO A 168 -5.50 -19.98 -7.75
C PRO A 168 -6.66 -19.08 -8.18
N SER A 169 -6.39 -17.79 -8.32
CA SER A 169 -7.33 -16.84 -8.89
C SER A 169 -7.48 -17.08 -10.40
N GLN A 170 -8.52 -16.50 -11.01
CA GLN A 170 -8.68 -16.54 -12.47
C GLN A 170 -7.55 -15.89 -13.27
N TYR A 171 -6.65 -15.17 -12.61
CA TYR A 171 -5.49 -14.49 -13.21
C TYR A 171 -4.18 -15.24 -12.97
N GLU A 172 -4.23 -16.41 -12.33
CA GLU A 172 -3.08 -17.27 -12.06
C GLU A 172 -3.15 -18.52 -12.96
N ILE A 173 -1.99 -18.97 -13.41
CA ILE A 173 -1.81 -20.20 -14.21
C ILE A 173 -1.29 -21.32 -13.30
#